data_88dc78a76bda3de4a9fc8d96ba97a44b
#
_entry.id   88dc78a76bda3de4a9fc8d96ba97a44b
#
_cell.length_a   1.000
_cell.length_b   1.000
_cell.length_c   1.000
_cell.angle_alpha   90.00
_cell.angle_beta   90.00
_cell.angle_gamma   90.00
#
_symmetry.space_group_name_H-M   'P 1'
#
loop_
_entity.id
_entity.type
_entity.pdbx_description
1 polymer ?
#
loop_
_entity_poly.entity_id
_entity_poly.type
_entity_poly.pdbx_seq_one_letter_code
_entity_poly.pdbx_strand_id
1 'polypeptide(L)'
;MNFGRNEILIVVAVIAVLILVAVPLLLSGNKNGARDEVPLNVNAIRTHEMQYHDAFGDYISADAAPRPPHAVDANPVKWEPSRGFSRLSWSPETEEVYGSYSVSASRKGFTVTGACDVDGDGVRATYEATLESEATATSPDNVY
;
A
#
# COMPACT_ATOMS: atom_id res chain seq x y z
N MET A 1 -37.42 3.72 -27.22
CA MET A 1 -37.39 2.29 -26.94
C MET A 1 -38.32 2.00 -25.77
N ASN A 2 -39.44 1.36 -26.01
CA ASN A 2 -40.35 1.03 -24.90
C ASN A 2 -40.03 -0.38 -24.43
N PHE A 3 -39.38 -0.52 -23.30
CA PHE A 3 -39.16 -1.81 -22.66
C PHE A 3 -40.50 -2.32 -22.08
N GLY A 4 -40.88 -3.52 -22.45
CA GLY A 4 -42.01 -4.20 -21.85
C GLY A 4 -41.77 -4.46 -20.35
N ARG A 5 -42.87 -4.57 -19.58
CA ARG A 5 -42.83 -4.80 -18.12
C ARG A 5 -41.97 -6.02 -17.73
N ASN A 6 -41.95 -7.05 -18.58
CA ASN A 6 -41.16 -8.25 -18.35
C ASN A 6 -39.67 -8.05 -18.62
N GLU A 7 -39.31 -7.18 -19.57
CA GLU A 7 -37.92 -6.84 -19.89
C GLU A 7 -37.27 -6.01 -18.75
N ILE A 8 -38.04 -5.09 -18.15
CA ILE A 8 -37.61 -4.30 -16.98
C ILE A 8 -37.37 -5.23 -15.80
N LEU A 9 -38.24 -6.22 -15.55
CA LEU A 9 -38.08 -7.20 -14.49
C LEU A 9 -36.82 -8.07 -14.67
N ILE A 10 -36.50 -8.46 -15.92
CA ILE A 10 -35.28 -9.22 -16.22
C ILE A 10 -34.04 -8.37 -15.97
N VAL A 11 -34.02 -7.12 -16.38
CA VAL A 11 -32.90 -6.21 -16.16
C VAL A 11 -32.65 -5.96 -14.66
N VAL A 12 -33.73 -5.74 -13.89
CA VAL A 12 -33.64 -5.55 -12.43
C VAL A 12 -33.14 -6.83 -11.75
N ALA A 13 -33.58 -8.00 -12.17
CA ALA A 13 -33.10 -9.28 -11.63
C ALA A 13 -31.61 -9.50 -11.92
N VAL A 14 -31.14 -9.19 -13.14
CA VAL A 14 -29.72 -9.30 -13.52
C VAL A 14 -28.85 -8.34 -12.69
N ILE A 15 -29.30 -7.10 -12.51
CA ILE A 15 -28.57 -6.11 -11.68
C ILE A 15 -28.51 -6.59 -10.22
N ALA A 16 -29.60 -7.11 -9.68
CA ALA A 16 -29.63 -7.63 -8.30
C ALA A 16 -28.67 -8.81 -8.11
N VAL A 17 -28.58 -9.72 -9.08
CA VAL A 17 -27.62 -10.83 -9.04
C VAL A 17 -26.16 -10.34 -9.14
N LEU A 18 -25.89 -9.36 -9.99
CA LEU A 18 -24.55 -8.77 -10.11
C LEU A 18 -24.11 -8.08 -8.82
N ILE A 19 -25.01 -7.38 -8.13
CA ILE A 19 -24.74 -6.76 -6.83
C ILE A 19 -24.48 -7.84 -5.76
N LEU A 20 -25.28 -8.90 -5.71
CA LEU A 20 -25.13 -10.00 -4.76
C LEU A 20 -23.81 -10.76 -4.91
N VAL A 21 -23.24 -10.84 -6.12
CA VAL A 21 -21.95 -11.51 -6.38
C VAL A 21 -20.79 -10.54 -6.20
N ALA A 22 -20.91 -9.28 -6.64
CA ALA A 22 -19.84 -8.31 -6.61
C ALA A 22 -19.50 -7.82 -5.18
N VAL A 23 -20.52 -7.64 -4.33
CA VAL A 23 -20.31 -7.15 -2.95
C VAL A 23 -19.44 -8.08 -2.09
N PRO A 24 -19.68 -9.40 -2.01
CA PRO A 24 -18.82 -10.28 -1.23
C PRO A 24 -17.40 -10.43 -1.82
N LEU A 25 -17.25 -10.33 -3.14
CA LEU A 25 -15.92 -10.34 -3.79
C LEU A 25 -15.11 -9.08 -3.44
N LEU A 26 -15.76 -7.92 -3.39
CA LEU A 26 -15.12 -6.67 -2.96
C LEU A 26 -14.77 -6.67 -1.45
N LEU A 27 -15.60 -7.30 -0.62
CA LEU A 27 -15.36 -7.39 0.83
C LEU A 27 -14.30 -8.42 1.20
N SER A 28 -14.20 -9.54 0.46
CA SER A 28 -13.17 -10.56 0.69
C SER A 28 -11.79 -10.19 0.11
N GLY A 29 -11.74 -9.31 -0.89
CA GLY A 29 -10.50 -8.78 -1.47
C GLY A 29 -9.78 -7.75 -0.60
N ASN A 30 -10.43 -7.21 0.44
CA ASN A 30 -9.96 -6.04 1.16
C ASN A 30 -8.70 -6.30 2.02
N LYS A 31 -8.55 -7.47 2.64
CA LYS A 31 -7.37 -7.78 3.46
C LYS A 31 -6.12 -8.02 2.61
N ASN A 32 -6.24 -8.77 1.54
CA ASN A 32 -5.13 -8.99 0.61
C ASN A 32 -4.74 -7.70 -0.11
N GLY A 33 -5.73 -6.91 -0.58
CA GLY A 33 -5.47 -5.63 -1.21
C GLY A 33 -4.82 -4.60 -0.28
N ALA A 34 -5.21 -4.57 0.99
CA ALA A 34 -4.58 -3.70 2.00
C ALA A 34 -3.13 -4.12 2.29
N ARG A 35 -2.83 -5.42 2.33
CA ARG A 35 -1.46 -5.93 2.48
C ARG A 35 -0.61 -5.65 1.24
N ASP A 36 -1.18 -5.84 0.05
CA ASP A 36 -0.49 -5.65 -1.23
C ASP A 36 -0.11 -4.18 -1.50
N GLU A 37 -0.75 -3.23 -0.83
CA GLU A 37 -0.36 -1.82 -0.81
C GLU A 37 1.11 -1.65 -0.42
N VAL A 38 1.57 -2.41 0.58
CA VAL A 38 2.89 -2.21 1.18
C VAL A 38 4.04 -2.50 0.20
N PRO A 39 4.13 -3.68 -0.45
CA PRO A 39 5.19 -3.92 -1.41
C PRO A 39 5.13 -3.00 -2.64
N LEU A 40 3.94 -2.59 -3.07
CA LEU A 40 3.79 -1.61 -4.15
C LEU A 40 4.37 -0.25 -3.77
N ASN A 41 4.05 0.26 -2.59
CA ASN A 41 4.58 1.52 -2.10
C ASN A 41 6.08 1.44 -1.81
N VAL A 42 6.57 0.34 -1.24
CA VAL A 42 8.02 0.11 -1.01
C VAL A 42 8.79 0.16 -2.34
N ASN A 43 8.28 -0.47 -3.40
CA ASN A 43 8.90 -0.40 -4.73
C ASN A 43 8.81 1.00 -5.35
N ALA A 44 7.73 1.73 -5.13
CA ALA A 44 7.60 3.12 -5.59
C ALA A 44 8.60 4.05 -4.90
N ILE A 45 8.78 3.90 -3.58
CA ILE A 45 9.79 4.64 -2.82
C ILE A 45 11.20 4.30 -3.33
N ARG A 46 11.50 3.02 -3.55
CA ARG A 46 12.77 2.57 -4.14
C ARG A 46 13.06 3.29 -5.46
N THR A 47 12.08 3.36 -6.34
CA THR A 47 12.22 4.05 -7.63
C THR A 47 12.51 5.53 -7.45
N HIS A 48 11.85 6.20 -6.51
CA HIS A 48 12.10 7.62 -6.20
C HIS A 48 13.50 7.85 -5.63
N GLU A 49 14.01 6.96 -4.79
CA GLU A 49 15.39 7.03 -4.29
C GLU A 49 16.41 6.93 -5.42
N MET A 50 16.20 6.02 -6.36
CA MET A 50 17.07 5.88 -7.54
C MET A 50 17.04 7.13 -8.42
N GLN A 51 15.84 7.67 -8.67
CA GLN A 51 15.68 8.93 -9.44
C GLN A 51 16.31 10.13 -8.72
N TYR A 52 16.17 10.20 -7.42
CA TYR A 52 16.79 11.26 -6.62
C TYR A 52 18.31 11.19 -6.69
N HIS A 53 18.87 10.00 -6.59
CA HIS A 53 20.31 9.79 -6.75
C HIS A 53 20.79 10.18 -8.14
N ASP A 54 20.06 9.84 -9.19
CA ASP A 54 20.42 10.20 -10.57
C ASP A 54 20.45 11.73 -10.77
N ALA A 55 19.56 12.45 -10.08
CA ALA A 55 19.46 13.90 -10.18
C ALA A 55 20.46 14.66 -9.28
N PHE A 56 20.71 14.15 -8.07
CA PHE A 56 21.43 14.88 -7.01
C PHE A 56 22.68 14.18 -6.47
N GLY A 57 22.91 12.93 -6.84
CA GLY A 57 24.09 12.15 -6.43
C GLY A 57 24.05 11.56 -5.03
N ASP A 58 22.92 11.70 -4.32
CA ASP A 58 22.71 11.22 -2.96
C ASP A 58 21.40 10.44 -2.81
N TYR A 59 21.32 9.61 -1.77
CA TYR A 59 20.07 8.99 -1.31
C TYR A 59 19.54 9.72 -0.09
N ILE A 60 18.23 9.64 0.17
CA ILE A 60 17.58 10.33 1.29
C ILE A 60 17.03 9.34 2.32
N SER A 61 17.45 9.46 3.56
CA SER A 61 16.77 8.81 4.68
C SER A 61 15.45 9.48 5.00
N ALA A 62 14.43 8.68 5.31
CA ALA A 62 13.12 9.16 5.72
C ALA A 62 12.67 8.41 6.98
N ASP A 63 12.32 9.17 8.02
CA ASP A 63 11.70 8.62 9.20
C ASP A 63 10.34 8.00 8.88
N ALA A 64 9.90 7.06 9.70
CA ALA A 64 8.65 6.34 9.48
C ALA A 64 7.45 7.29 9.36
N ALA A 65 6.65 7.08 8.33
CA ALA A 65 5.43 7.85 8.03
C ALA A 65 4.34 6.92 7.46
N PRO A 66 3.07 7.25 7.64
CA PRO A 66 2.49 8.37 8.41
C PRO A 66 2.54 8.16 9.92
N ARG A 67 2.91 6.98 10.36
CA ARG A 67 3.01 6.56 11.78
C ARG A 67 4.17 5.58 11.96
N PRO A 68 4.66 5.40 13.19
CA PRO A 68 5.72 4.43 13.44
C PRO A 68 5.23 3.00 13.19
N PRO A 69 6.13 2.03 12.86
CA PRO A 69 5.74 0.65 12.54
C PRO A 69 4.98 -0.06 13.65
N HIS A 70 5.24 0.27 14.92
CA HIS A 70 4.55 -0.34 16.06
C HIS A 70 3.11 0.16 16.26
N ALA A 71 2.70 1.21 15.53
CA ALA A 71 1.37 1.80 15.62
C ALA A 71 0.45 1.41 14.45
N VAL A 72 0.92 0.55 13.53
CA VAL A 72 0.06 0.02 12.47
C VAL A 72 -0.99 -0.93 13.05
N ASP A 73 -2.18 -0.87 12.49
CA ASP A 73 -3.34 -1.67 12.86
C ASP A 73 -4.26 -1.92 11.64
N ALA A 74 -5.43 -2.47 11.88
CA ALA A 74 -6.40 -2.78 10.84
C ALA A 74 -7.06 -1.55 10.18
N ASN A 75 -6.78 -0.34 10.64
CA ASN A 75 -7.38 0.89 10.13
C ASN A 75 -6.38 1.69 9.30
N PRO A 76 -6.76 2.17 8.11
CA PRO A 76 -5.93 3.08 7.36
C PRO A 76 -5.89 4.45 8.04
N VAL A 77 -4.80 5.19 7.83
CA VAL A 77 -4.64 6.56 8.30
C VAL A 77 -4.22 7.46 7.16
N LYS A 78 -4.58 8.74 7.27
CA LYS A 78 -4.22 9.75 6.29
C LYS A 78 -2.70 9.85 6.15
N TRP A 79 -2.24 9.94 4.91
CA TRP A 79 -0.82 10.15 4.63
C TRP A 79 -0.34 11.50 5.12
N GLU A 80 0.67 11.47 5.95
CA GLU A 80 1.42 12.63 6.42
C GLU A 80 2.92 12.33 6.25
N PRO A 81 3.60 12.97 5.29
CA PRO A 81 5.00 12.67 5.02
C PRO A 81 5.91 13.14 6.15
N SER A 82 6.91 12.34 6.49
CA SER A 82 8.06 12.81 7.23
C SER A 82 8.90 13.78 6.37
N ARG A 83 9.83 14.48 6.99
CA ARG A 83 10.72 15.42 6.29
C ARG A 83 11.47 14.76 5.13
N GLY A 84 11.92 13.52 5.33
CA GLY A 84 12.62 12.75 4.28
C GLY A 84 11.74 12.47 3.08
N PHE A 85 10.50 12.01 3.29
CA PHE A 85 9.54 11.79 2.21
C PHE A 85 9.14 13.07 1.49
N SER A 86 9.04 14.19 2.20
CA SER A 86 8.79 15.50 1.57
C SER A 86 9.96 15.91 0.66
N ARG A 87 11.20 15.65 1.07
CA ARG A 87 12.40 15.91 0.25
C ARG A 87 12.48 14.97 -0.96
N LEU A 88 12.11 13.71 -0.78
CA LEU A 88 12.06 12.70 -1.83
C LEU A 88 10.92 12.99 -2.82
N SER A 89 9.98 13.85 -2.45
CA SER A 89 8.76 14.17 -3.21
C SER A 89 7.94 12.92 -3.54
N TRP A 90 7.90 11.97 -2.60
CA TRP A 90 7.07 10.77 -2.73
C TRP A 90 5.84 10.83 -1.81
N SER A 91 4.72 10.41 -2.37
CA SER A 91 3.48 10.15 -1.64
C SER A 91 2.78 8.94 -2.27
N PRO A 92 1.98 8.18 -1.49
CA PRO A 92 1.17 7.12 -2.04
C PRO A 92 0.09 7.67 -3.00
N GLU A 93 -0.45 6.81 -3.85
CA GLU A 93 -1.54 7.18 -4.77
C GLU A 93 -2.86 7.44 -4.04
N THR A 94 -3.04 6.84 -2.86
CA THR A 94 -4.23 6.99 -2.02
C THR A 94 -4.01 8.00 -0.90
N GLU A 95 -5.06 8.68 -0.47
CA GLU A 95 -4.98 9.64 0.65
C GLU A 95 -4.74 8.97 2.00
N GLU A 96 -5.17 7.73 2.15
CA GLU A 96 -5.03 6.91 3.35
C GLU A 96 -4.24 5.65 3.05
N VAL A 97 -3.42 5.21 4.00
CA VAL A 97 -2.58 4.02 3.91
C VAL A 97 -2.68 3.15 5.16
N TYR A 98 -2.57 1.84 4.98
CA TYR A 98 -2.45 0.87 6.07
C TYR A 98 -1.02 0.75 6.57
N GLY A 99 -0.06 0.97 5.70
CA GLY A 99 1.35 0.75 5.98
C GLY A 99 2.03 1.90 6.72
N SER A 100 3.17 1.57 7.29
CA SER A 100 4.20 2.50 7.76
C SER A 100 5.43 2.31 6.89
N TYR A 101 5.99 3.39 6.39
CA TYR A 101 7.12 3.37 5.45
C TYR A 101 8.29 4.18 5.99
N SER A 102 9.51 3.70 5.79
CA SER A 102 10.74 4.39 6.16
C SER A 102 11.88 4.08 5.20
N VAL A 103 12.90 4.92 5.17
CA VAL A 103 14.12 4.70 4.39
C VAL A 103 15.32 4.95 5.27
N SER A 104 16.23 3.98 5.27
CA SER A 104 17.58 4.13 5.80
C SER A 104 18.56 4.24 4.63
N ALA A 105 19.19 5.39 4.47
CA ALA A 105 20.08 5.67 3.37
C ALA A 105 21.51 5.97 3.82
N SER A 106 22.46 5.58 2.97
CA SER A 106 23.89 5.90 3.10
C SER A 106 24.42 6.35 1.72
N ARG A 107 25.69 6.71 1.63
CA ARG A 107 26.32 7.04 0.35
C ARG A 107 26.36 5.86 -0.64
N LYS A 108 26.28 4.62 -0.14
CA LYS A 108 26.44 3.40 -0.94
C LYS A 108 25.12 2.78 -1.39
N GLY A 109 24.00 3.22 -0.82
CA GLY A 109 22.68 2.67 -1.09
C GLY A 109 21.67 2.97 -0.01
N PHE A 110 20.55 2.29 -0.07
CA PHE A 110 19.44 2.48 0.85
C PHE A 110 18.68 1.18 1.09
N THR A 111 17.92 1.16 2.17
CA THR A 111 16.90 0.15 2.45
C THR A 111 15.58 0.86 2.70
N VAL A 112 14.56 0.50 1.92
CA VAL A 112 13.17 0.93 2.15
C VAL A 112 12.49 -0.16 2.96
N THR A 113 11.82 0.20 4.03
CA THR A 113 11.05 -0.74 4.87
C THR A 113 9.59 -0.32 4.89
N GLY A 114 8.70 -1.30 4.71
CA GLY A 114 7.25 -1.13 4.86
C GLY A 114 6.70 -2.16 5.84
N ALA A 115 5.73 -1.76 6.67
CA ALA A 115 5.07 -2.64 7.63
C ALA A 115 3.57 -2.37 7.68
N CYS A 116 2.76 -3.42 7.86
CA CYS A 116 1.33 -3.32 8.11
C CYS A 116 0.85 -4.41 9.09
N ASP A 117 -0.34 -4.21 9.63
CA ASP A 117 -1.06 -5.18 10.49
C ASP A 117 -2.55 -5.06 10.15
N VAL A 118 -2.93 -5.56 8.97
CA VAL A 118 -4.26 -5.35 8.41
C VAL A 118 -5.35 -6.20 9.04
N ASP A 119 -5.00 -7.24 9.77
CA ASP A 119 -5.95 -8.05 10.54
C ASP A 119 -6.01 -7.66 12.03
N GLY A 120 -5.12 -6.77 12.48
CA GLY A 120 -5.14 -6.18 13.81
C GLY A 120 -4.76 -7.15 14.94
N ASP A 121 -4.01 -8.23 14.63
CA ASP A 121 -3.60 -9.23 15.61
C ASP A 121 -2.31 -8.86 16.37
N GLY A 122 -1.66 -7.76 16.00
CA GLY A 122 -0.40 -7.28 16.59
C GLY A 122 0.84 -7.89 15.96
N VAL A 123 0.70 -8.78 14.99
CA VAL A 123 1.81 -9.36 14.22
C VAL A 123 1.89 -8.65 12.86
N ARG A 124 3.02 -8.02 12.58
CA ARG A 124 3.18 -7.17 11.39
C ARG A 124 3.74 -7.95 10.22
N ALA A 125 3.13 -7.75 9.05
CA ALA A 125 3.74 -8.07 7.76
C ALA A 125 4.77 -6.99 7.43
N THR A 126 5.98 -7.40 7.06
CA THR A 126 7.09 -6.49 6.75
C THR A 126 7.70 -6.80 5.41
N TYR A 127 8.10 -5.74 4.71
CA TYR A 127 8.70 -5.80 3.38
C TYR A 127 9.90 -4.88 3.32
N GLU A 128 10.93 -5.30 2.59
CA GLU A 128 12.12 -4.49 2.34
C GLU A 128 12.49 -4.48 0.86
N ALA A 129 12.98 -3.34 0.41
CA ALA A 129 13.63 -3.16 -0.89
C ALA A 129 14.95 -2.43 -0.72
N THR A 130 15.90 -2.73 -1.57
CA THR A 130 17.23 -2.10 -1.59
C THR A 130 17.55 -1.55 -2.97
N LEU A 131 18.69 -0.91 -3.12
CA LEU A 131 19.19 -0.51 -4.43
C LEU A 131 19.25 -1.72 -5.41
N GLU A 132 19.60 -2.90 -4.91
CA GLU A 132 19.84 -4.10 -5.72
C GLU A 132 18.62 -5.03 -5.84
N SER A 133 17.61 -4.87 -4.97
CA SER A 133 16.45 -5.75 -4.92
C SER A 133 15.13 -5.00 -4.77
N GLU A 134 14.12 -5.47 -5.48
CA GLU A 134 12.73 -5.03 -5.29
C GLU A 134 12.17 -5.53 -3.95
N ALA A 135 10.98 -5.03 -3.60
CA ALA A 135 10.31 -5.37 -2.35
C ALA A 135 10.11 -6.89 -2.20
N THR A 136 10.64 -7.42 -1.12
CA THR A 136 10.46 -8.80 -0.70
C THR A 136 9.92 -8.84 0.72
N ALA A 137 9.06 -9.84 1.02
CA ALA A 137 8.57 -10.07 2.37
C ALA A 137 9.71 -10.50 3.28
N THR A 138 9.83 -9.86 4.43
CA THR A 138 10.76 -10.23 5.51
C THR A 138 10.04 -10.90 6.68
N SER A 139 8.70 -10.89 6.66
CA SER A 139 7.84 -11.68 7.55
C SER A 139 7.33 -12.95 6.87
N PRO A 140 6.82 -13.95 7.63
CA PRO A 140 6.16 -15.12 7.05
C PRO A 140 4.94 -14.76 6.18
N ASP A 141 4.62 -15.61 5.19
CA ASP A 141 3.54 -15.38 4.22
C ASP A 141 2.13 -15.34 4.83
N ASN A 142 1.95 -15.93 5.99
CA ASN A 142 0.67 -15.97 6.71
C ASN A 142 0.45 -14.80 7.67
N VAL A 143 1.31 -13.80 7.65
CA VAL A 143 1.17 -12.55 8.43
C VAL A 143 0.54 -11.47 7.56
N TYR A 144 -0.48 -10.76 8.09
CA TYR A 144 -1.27 -9.79 7.35
C TYR A 144 -1.23 -8.40 7.99
#